data_6e83d74cc80113cc6e9436bf33088db8
#
_entry.id   6e83d74cc80113cc6e9436bf33088db8
#
_cell.length_a   1.000
_cell.length_b   1.000
_cell.length_c   1.000
_cell.angle_alpha   90.00
_cell.angle_beta   90.00
_cell.angle_gamma   90.00
#
_symmetry.space_group_name_H-M   'P 1'
#
loop_
_entity.id
_entity.type
_entity.pdbx_description
1 polymer ?
#
loop_
_entity_poly.entity_id
_entity_poly.type
_entity_poly.pdbx_seq_one_letter_code
_entity_poly.pdbx_strand_id
1 'polypeptide(L)'
;MNYKAVWKPLPGSQSLALSCPCNEILFEGTRGPGKTAAQLARFRRNVGVGYGSFWRGVIFDTEYKNLADIITQSKRMFRLFNDGARYLSSASELRWVWPTGEELLFRFGKEADDYWDFHGQEFPFIGFNELTKQQSPEFYEMMFSCRRSSFRPENYPLDNGKLLRPIPLETFSTTNPFGIGHTWVKKRFIEPAPRGTVQRDRQMVFNPQTEREEEITLTRVAIHGSFKENPYLDPQYIATLMAIKDPNRRKAWVEGSWDVTSGGRFDHLWNESLHVIKPFRIPDSWTVDRSHDWGESKPFSNLWWAQADGTAAELPDGRQFCPPAGSIILIGEWYGCPPDELNKGLNMSSTNVAKGVAWIDKRLVGEEADEPEEIQIDGVTQGQLHIMPGICSEVIPGPADGAIFNTGDNELSIAQKMEAQVVTWLPADKKPGSRINGASLFADMLEAVVEGVKLESGMPEKPAFYVFDYCRGWISRIPVLVRDDKNPDDVDTQQEDHDWDGTRYRVLHSPQKITGMLVRSR
;
A
#
# COMPACT_ATOMS: atom_id res chain seq x y z
N MET A 1 14.94 -13.25 48.05
CA MET A 1 15.51 -12.15 47.23
C MET A 1 14.40 -11.13 46.98
N ASN A 2 14.61 -9.86 47.37
CA ASN A 2 13.66 -8.81 47.08
C ASN A 2 13.87 -8.33 45.64
N TYR A 3 12.95 -8.67 44.75
CA TYR A 3 12.99 -8.19 43.36
C TYR A 3 12.43 -6.76 43.28
N LYS A 4 13.22 -5.82 42.78
CA LYS A 4 12.78 -4.45 42.50
C LYS A 4 12.39 -4.36 41.02
N ALA A 5 11.13 -4.05 40.74
CA ALA A 5 10.70 -3.77 39.36
C ALA A 5 11.36 -2.49 38.87
N VAL A 6 12.25 -2.59 37.89
CA VAL A 6 12.97 -1.44 37.29
C VAL A 6 12.24 -0.85 36.09
N TRP A 7 11.34 -1.59 35.49
CA TRP A 7 10.46 -1.17 34.42
C TRP A 7 9.12 -1.92 34.50
N LYS A 8 8.02 -1.26 34.20
CA LYS A 8 6.68 -1.85 34.13
C LYS A 8 5.97 -1.36 32.89
N PRO A 9 5.20 -2.21 32.17
CA PRO A 9 4.35 -1.76 31.10
C PRO A 9 3.24 -0.84 31.64
N LEU A 10 2.81 0.08 30.79
CA LEU A 10 1.59 0.84 31.04
C LEU A 10 0.37 -0.11 31.01
N PRO A 11 -0.64 0.14 31.85
CA PRO A 11 -1.92 -0.56 31.76
C PRO A 11 -2.57 -0.36 30.39
N GLY A 12 -3.34 -1.34 29.93
CA GLY A 12 -4.01 -1.27 28.63
C GLY A 12 -3.19 -1.87 27.50
N SER A 13 -3.06 -1.15 26.40
CA SER A 13 -2.50 -1.64 25.13
C SER A 13 -1.04 -2.13 25.24
N GLN A 14 -0.21 -1.44 26.00
CA GLN A 14 1.20 -1.84 26.16
C GLN A 14 1.32 -3.18 26.90
N SER A 15 0.53 -3.37 27.98
CA SER A 15 0.48 -4.65 28.70
C SER A 15 -0.07 -5.77 27.82
N LEU A 16 -1.11 -5.48 27.03
CA LEU A 16 -1.68 -6.43 26.07
C LEU A 16 -0.65 -6.83 25.01
N ALA A 17 0.05 -5.86 24.42
CA ALA A 17 1.09 -6.11 23.42
C ALA A 17 2.23 -6.99 23.96
N LEU A 18 2.60 -6.83 25.23
CA LEU A 18 3.62 -7.65 25.86
C LEU A 18 3.17 -9.08 26.19
N SER A 19 1.90 -9.27 26.56
CA SER A 19 1.37 -10.58 26.93
C SER A 19 0.81 -11.38 25.74
N CYS A 20 0.59 -10.75 24.60
CA CYS A 20 0.00 -11.35 23.41
C CYS A 20 0.82 -12.56 22.91
N PRO A 21 0.22 -13.75 22.70
CA PRO A 21 0.92 -14.94 22.24
C PRO A 21 1.05 -15.08 20.72
N CYS A 22 0.58 -14.08 19.95
CA CYS A 22 0.56 -14.18 18.49
C CYS A 22 1.95 -14.17 17.86
N ASN A 23 2.08 -14.84 16.72
CA ASN A 23 3.33 -14.90 15.94
C ASN A 23 3.66 -13.56 15.27
N GLU A 24 2.64 -12.78 14.92
CA GLU A 24 2.76 -11.50 14.23
C GLU A 24 1.90 -10.46 14.93
N ILE A 25 2.54 -9.41 15.46
CA ILE A 25 1.90 -8.37 16.26
C ILE A 25 2.21 -7.02 15.66
N LEU A 26 1.16 -6.27 15.32
CA LEU A 26 1.25 -4.85 15.02
C LEU A 26 0.78 -4.06 16.23
N PHE A 27 1.67 -3.34 16.91
CA PHE A 27 1.30 -2.37 17.92
C PHE A 27 1.21 -0.98 17.29
N GLU A 28 0.00 -0.56 16.97
CA GLU A 28 -0.33 0.63 16.19
C GLU A 28 -1.08 1.67 17.03
N GLY A 29 -1.39 2.83 16.45
CA GLY A 29 -2.25 3.83 17.06
C GLY A 29 -1.63 5.21 17.14
N THR A 30 -2.03 5.99 18.15
CA THR A 30 -1.62 7.39 18.29
C THR A 30 -0.11 7.54 18.55
N ARG A 31 0.42 8.76 18.49
CA ARG A 31 1.77 9.04 19.00
C ARG A 31 1.75 9.08 20.52
N GLY A 32 2.75 8.46 21.17
CA GLY A 32 2.98 8.57 22.61
C GLY A 32 2.56 7.39 23.51
N PRO A 33 1.87 6.30 23.07
CA PRO A 33 1.49 5.21 23.98
C PRO A 33 2.65 4.32 24.42
N GLY A 34 3.89 4.60 24.00
CA GLY A 34 5.07 3.83 24.38
C GLY A 34 5.30 2.58 23.53
N LYS A 35 4.96 2.61 22.25
CA LYS A 35 5.12 1.48 21.30
C LYS A 35 6.57 0.97 21.22
N THR A 36 7.53 1.87 21.02
CA THR A 36 8.96 1.53 20.96
C THR A 36 9.47 0.90 22.25
N ALA A 37 9.04 1.41 23.42
CA ALA A 37 9.39 0.82 24.70
C ALA A 37 8.82 -0.61 24.84
N ALA A 38 7.60 -0.85 24.35
CA ALA A 38 7.01 -2.19 24.34
C ALA A 38 7.79 -3.14 23.42
N GLN A 39 8.23 -2.70 22.25
CA GLN A 39 9.03 -3.50 21.31
C GLN A 39 10.35 -3.94 21.95
N LEU A 40 11.06 -3.01 22.59
CA LEU A 40 12.29 -3.31 23.32
C LEU A 40 12.06 -4.25 24.50
N ALA A 41 11.00 -4.01 25.28
CA ALA A 41 10.63 -4.85 26.42
C ALA A 41 10.22 -6.26 25.98
N ARG A 42 9.55 -6.37 24.83
CA ARG A 42 9.12 -7.65 24.25
C ARG A 42 10.31 -8.57 23.98
N PHE A 43 11.36 -8.05 23.35
CA PHE A 43 12.62 -8.78 23.22
C PHE A 43 13.24 -9.09 24.58
N ARG A 44 13.35 -8.07 25.45
CA ARG A 44 14.07 -8.16 26.74
C ARG A 44 13.51 -9.21 27.70
N ARG A 45 12.20 -9.51 27.62
CA ARG A 45 11.55 -10.48 28.53
C ARG A 45 12.12 -11.90 28.47
N ASN A 46 12.75 -12.28 27.36
CA ASN A 46 13.34 -13.60 27.17
C ASN A 46 14.87 -13.64 27.40
N VAL A 47 15.48 -12.50 27.73
CA VAL A 47 16.90 -12.44 28.08
C VAL A 47 17.11 -12.99 29.48
N GLY A 48 18.10 -13.89 29.64
CA GLY A 48 18.42 -14.55 30.92
C GLY A 48 17.43 -15.64 31.34
N VAL A 49 16.51 -16.04 30.42
CA VAL A 49 15.55 -17.14 30.70
C VAL A 49 16.19 -18.51 30.52
N GLY A 50 17.32 -18.59 29.81
CA GLY A 50 18.05 -19.82 29.55
C GLY A 50 18.17 -20.19 28.06
N TYR A 51 17.68 -19.35 27.16
CA TYR A 51 17.86 -19.58 25.72
C TYR A 51 19.28 -19.27 25.23
N GLY A 52 20.03 -18.43 25.97
CA GLY A 52 21.40 -18.05 25.62
C GLY A 52 21.51 -17.45 24.22
N SER A 53 22.54 -17.85 23.47
CA SER A 53 22.81 -17.36 22.11
C SER A 53 21.74 -17.71 21.06
N PHE A 54 20.79 -18.59 21.39
CA PHE A 54 19.65 -18.87 20.50
C PHE A 54 18.57 -17.78 20.54
N TRP A 55 18.50 -16.96 21.62
CA TRP A 55 17.61 -15.80 21.64
C TRP A 55 18.29 -14.60 20.98
N ARG A 56 18.15 -14.55 19.69
CA ARG A 56 18.73 -13.52 18.85
C ARG A 56 17.60 -12.72 18.21
N GLY A 57 17.67 -11.39 18.29
CA GLY A 57 16.67 -10.51 17.70
C GLY A 57 17.28 -9.51 16.73
N VAL A 58 16.48 -9.04 15.81
CA VAL A 58 16.81 -7.90 14.93
C VAL A 58 15.65 -6.92 14.94
N ILE A 59 15.94 -5.62 15.00
CA ILE A 59 14.96 -4.55 14.82
C ILE A 59 15.38 -3.72 13.61
N PHE A 60 14.45 -3.59 12.65
CA PHE A 60 14.62 -2.85 11.42
C PHE A 60 14.02 -1.45 11.47
N ASP A 61 14.66 -0.51 10.82
CA ASP A 61 14.08 0.75 10.32
C ASP A 61 14.51 0.93 8.86
N THR A 62 13.87 1.81 8.11
CA THR A 62 14.12 2.01 6.67
C THR A 62 15.38 2.80 6.36
N GLU A 63 15.98 3.47 7.35
CA GLU A 63 17.19 4.24 7.20
C GLU A 63 18.07 4.16 8.43
N TYR A 64 19.38 4.15 8.22
CA TYR A 64 20.37 4.10 9.30
C TYR A 64 20.21 5.24 10.32
N LYS A 65 19.94 6.47 9.85
CA LYS A 65 19.75 7.63 10.72
C LYS A 65 18.55 7.48 11.68
N ASN A 66 17.51 6.75 11.27
CA ASN A 66 16.29 6.53 12.04
C ASN A 66 16.50 5.53 13.19
N LEU A 67 17.54 4.69 13.11
CA LEU A 67 17.90 3.79 14.21
C LEU A 67 18.43 4.51 15.45
N ALA A 68 18.90 5.75 15.33
CA ALA A 68 19.52 6.50 16.42
C ALA A 68 18.58 6.68 17.63
N ASP A 69 17.28 6.92 17.37
CA ASP A 69 16.30 7.12 18.45
C ASP A 69 16.00 5.83 19.20
N ILE A 70 15.71 4.72 18.50
CA ILE A 70 15.44 3.43 19.16
C ILE A 70 16.66 2.91 19.89
N ILE A 71 17.87 3.12 19.36
CA ILE A 71 19.13 2.79 20.04
C ILE A 71 19.27 3.62 21.32
N THR A 72 18.96 4.91 21.27
CA THR A 72 19.02 5.78 22.45
C THR A 72 18.00 5.35 23.50
N GLN A 73 16.78 5.01 23.10
CA GLN A 73 15.76 4.48 24.01
C GLN A 73 16.20 3.14 24.61
N SER A 74 16.79 2.24 23.82
CA SER A 74 17.31 0.96 24.32
C SER A 74 18.43 1.16 25.36
N LYS A 75 19.33 2.14 25.14
CA LYS A 75 20.39 2.49 26.12
C LYS A 75 19.82 2.99 27.44
N ARG A 76 18.75 3.81 27.39
CA ARG A 76 18.07 4.26 28.61
C ARG A 76 17.40 3.11 29.35
N MET A 77 16.73 2.20 28.62
CA MET A 77 15.95 1.12 29.18
C MET A 77 16.82 -0.03 29.69
N PHE A 78 17.73 -0.57 28.89
CA PHE A 78 18.45 -1.80 29.23
C PHE A 78 19.48 -1.60 30.34
N ARG A 79 20.05 -0.40 30.47
CA ARG A 79 20.94 -0.07 31.60
C ARG A 79 20.27 -0.15 32.96
N LEU A 80 18.95 -0.01 33.02
CA LEU A 80 18.21 -0.11 34.29
C LEU A 80 18.27 -1.52 34.90
N PHE A 81 18.48 -2.55 34.09
CA PHE A 81 18.50 -3.94 34.53
C PHE A 81 19.82 -4.34 35.19
N ASN A 82 20.91 -3.63 34.92
CA ASN A 82 22.24 -3.86 35.50
C ASN A 82 22.67 -5.33 35.43
N ASP A 83 22.46 -6.00 34.30
CA ASP A 83 22.66 -7.43 34.06
C ASP A 83 23.90 -7.74 33.20
N GLY A 84 24.81 -6.76 33.08
CA GLY A 84 26.04 -6.90 32.31
C GLY A 84 25.89 -6.71 30.80
N ALA A 85 24.72 -6.31 30.34
CA ALA A 85 24.49 -6.01 28.92
C ALA A 85 25.44 -4.92 28.40
N ARG A 86 25.99 -5.13 27.20
CA ARG A 86 26.89 -4.17 26.52
C ARG A 86 26.35 -3.83 25.16
N TYR A 87 26.44 -2.55 24.81
CA TYR A 87 26.09 -2.08 23.48
C TYR A 87 27.36 -1.90 22.62
N LEU A 88 27.44 -2.61 21.50
CA LEU A 88 28.49 -2.49 20.51
C LEU A 88 28.06 -1.48 19.47
N SER A 89 28.83 -0.38 19.34
CA SER A 89 28.44 0.82 18.60
C SER A 89 29.10 1.00 17.23
N SER A 90 29.98 0.08 16.79
CA SER A 90 30.56 0.14 15.47
C SER A 90 29.47 -0.02 14.40
N ALA A 91 29.65 0.61 13.24
CA ALA A 91 28.65 0.61 12.17
C ALA A 91 28.27 -0.80 11.70
N SER A 92 29.22 -1.74 11.74
CA SER A 92 28.98 -3.14 11.38
C SER A 92 28.27 -3.95 12.48
N GLU A 93 28.30 -3.48 13.75
CA GLU A 93 27.77 -4.25 14.86
C GLU A 93 26.41 -3.75 15.34
N LEU A 94 26.26 -2.49 15.73
CA LEU A 94 25.01 -1.88 16.22
C LEU A 94 24.10 -2.88 16.93
N ARG A 95 24.59 -3.47 18.05
CA ARG A 95 23.85 -4.50 18.77
C ARG A 95 24.09 -4.46 20.28
N TRP A 96 23.12 -4.96 21.02
CA TRP A 96 23.27 -5.35 22.41
C TRP A 96 23.71 -6.80 22.49
N VAL A 97 24.61 -7.08 23.44
CA VAL A 97 25.03 -8.43 23.81
C VAL A 97 24.92 -8.60 25.31
N TRP A 98 24.43 -9.75 25.76
CA TRP A 98 24.31 -10.11 27.18
C TRP A 98 25.35 -11.15 27.55
N PRO A 99 25.79 -11.20 28.85
CA PRO A 99 26.72 -12.22 29.30
C PRO A 99 26.23 -13.66 29.13
N THR A 100 24.91 -13.84 29.06
CA THR A 100 24.24 -15.13 28.84
C THR A 100 24.17 -15.52 27.36
N GLY A 101 24.60 -14.65 26.44
CA GLY A 101 24.77 -14.96 25.04
C GLY A 101 23.67 -14.39 24.09
N GLU A 102 22.62 -13.84 24.63
CA GLU A 102 21.55 -13.23 23.79
C GLU A 102 22.07 -11.99 23.07
N GLU A 103 21.49 -11.69 21.90
CA GLU A 103 21.84 -10.54 21.07
C GLU A 103 20.59 -9.83 20.52
N LEU A 104 20.63 -8.50 20.49
CA LEU A 104 19.65 -7.68 19.79
C LEU A 104 20.35 -6.74 18.83
N LEU A 105 20.16 -6.97 17.54
CA LEU A 105 20.73 -6.19 16.45
C LEU A 105 19.79 -5.05 16.04
N PHE A 106 20.36 -3.93 15.60
CA PHE A 106 19.65 -2.86 14.92
C PHE A 106 20.17 -2.77 13.49
N ARG A 107 19.28 -2.87 12.52
CA ARG A 107 19.64 -2.91 11.11
C ARG A 107 18.67 -2.04 10.30
N PHE A 108 19.13 -1.57 9.16
CA PHE A 108 18.25 -1.00 8.16
C PHE A 108 17.83 -2.08 7.16
N GLY A 109 16.66 -1.90 6.57
CA GLY A 109 16.15 -2.71 5.49
C GLY A 109 14.90 -2.04 4.95
N LYS A 110 14.88 -1.76 3.65
CA LYS A 110 13.83 -1.01 2.97
C LYS A 110 13.34 -1.73 1.72
N GLU A 111 14.27 -2.17 0.88
CA GLU A 111 13.98 -2.83 -0.39
C GLU A 111 14.04 -4.35 -0.24
N ALA A 112 13.36 -5.07 -1.14
CA ALA A 112 13.37 -6.54 -1.15
C ALA A 112 14.80 -7.12 -1.18
N ASP A 113 15.70 -6.48 -1.92
CA ASP A 113 17.09 -6.91 -2.07
C ASP A 113 17.90 -6.82 -0.78
N ASP A 114 17.53 -5.96 0.17
CA ASP A 114 18.18 -5.89 1.49
C ASP A 114 18.07 -7.21 2.27
N TYR A 115 17.09 -8.07 1.94
CA TYR A 115 16.93 -9.39 2.52
C TYR A 115 18.19 -10.27 2.39
N TRP A 116 18.92 -10.14 1.29
CA TRP A 116 20.08 -11.01 1.02
C TRP A 116 21.20 -10.84 2.04
N ASP A 117 21.29 -9.70 2.73
CA ASP A 117 22.22 -9.47 3.83
C ASP A 117 21.88 -10.32 5.08
N PHE A 118 20.64 -10.82 5.17
CA PHE A 118 20.12 -11.59 6.31
C PHE A 118 19.84 -13.05 5.95
N HIS A 119 19.88 -13.40 4.67
CA HIS A 119 19.60 -14.75 4.20
C HIS A 119 20.41 -15.80 4.94
N GLY A 120 19.74 -16.88 5.38
CA GLY A 120 20.37 -17.96 6.12
C GLY A 120 20.56 -17.73 7.63
N GLN A 121 20.33 -16.51 8.14
CA GLN A 121 20.42 -16.21 9.57
C GLN A 121 19.15 -16.68 10.34
N GLU A 122 19.28 -16.79 11.66
CA GLU A 122 18.19 -17.14 12.57
C GLU A 122 17.88 -15.97 13.50
N PHE A 123 16.62 -15.50 13.45
CA PHE A 123 16.11 -14.46 14.32
C PHE A 123 14.76 -14.87 14.89
N PRO A 124 14.71 -15.54 16.04
CA PRO A 124 13.44 -15.81 16.73
C PRO A 124 12.57 -14.57 16.96
N PHE A 125 13.22 -13.42 17.15
CA PHE A 125 12.55 -12.13 17.27
C PHE A 125 12.92 -11.21 16.11
N ILE A 126 11.90 -10.76 15.37
CA ILE A 126 12.04 -9.75 14.33
C ILE A 126 11.18 -8.54 14.70
N GLY A 127 11.78 -7.37 14.78
CA GLY A 127 11.11 -6.11 15.04
C GLY A 127 11.11 -5.20 13.81
N PHE A 128 10.00 -4.50 13.54
CA PHE A 128 9.97 -3.40 12.59
C PHE A 128 9.54 -2.13 13.32
N ASN A 129 10.40 -1.11 13.28
CA ASN A 129 10.10 0.18 13.88
C ASN A 129 9.43 1.07 12.83
N GLU A 130 8.22 1.58 13.15
CA GLU A 130 7.40 2.38 12.24
C GLU A 130 7.14 1.68 10.88
N LEU A 131 6.42 0.55 10.92
CA LEU A 131 6.18 -0.34 9.77
C LEU A 131 5.60 0.38 8.54
N THR A 132 4.81 1.44 8.71
CA THR A 132 4.29 2.25 7.60
C THR A 132 5.35 3.06 6.84
N LYS A 133 6.62 3.03 7.27
CA LYS A 133 7.75 3.52 6.45
C LYS A 133 8.19 2.52 5.38
N GLN A 134 7.86 1.24 5.51
CA GLN A 134 8.10 0.22 4.49
C GLN A 134 7.12 0.44 3.33
N GLN A 135 7.63 0.75 2.16
CA GLN A 135 6.83 1.06 0.98
C GLN A 135 5.99 -0.13 0.52
N SER A 136 6.59 -1.32 0.50
CA SER A 136 5.95 -2.59 0.12
C SER A 136 6.07 -3.64 1.22
N PRO A 137 5.25 -4.70 1.22
CA PRO A 137 5.38 -5.81 2.15
C PRO A 137 6.55 -6.75 1.85
N GLU A 138 7.21 -6.65 0.70
CA GLU A 138 8.16 -7.66 0.19
C GLU A 138 9.29 -7.95 1.18
N PHE A 139 10.06 -6.94 1.57
CA PHE A 139 11.13 -7.12 2.56
C PHE A 139 10.59 -7.67 3.89
N TYR A 140 9.46 -7.15 4.35
CA TYR A 140 8.81 -7.60 5.59
C TYR A 140 8.48 -9.09 5.55
N GLU A 141 7.90 -9.57 4.44
CA GLU A 141 7.49 -10.97 4.27
C GLU A 141 8.68 -11.91 4.03
N MET A 142 9.68 -11.48 3.24
CA MET A 142 10.90 -12.26 3.01
C MET A 142 11.64 -12.56 4.33
N MET A 143 11.64 -11.60 5.27
CA MET A 143 12.27 -11.79 6.59
C MET A 143 11.63 -12.89 7.43
N PHE A 144 10.40 -13.34 7.11
CA PHE A 144 9.80 -14.48 7.82
C PHE A 144 10.57 -15.79 7.61
N SER A 145 11.31 -15.93 6.52
CA SER A 145 12.20 -17.08 6.30
C SER A 145 13.36 -17.15 7.31
N CYS A 146 13.73 -16.01 7.90
CA CYS A 146 14.73 -15.88 8.96
C CYS A 146 14.12 -16.01 10.37
N ARG A 147 12.77 -16.02 10.50
CA ARG A 147 12.06 -16.17 11.80
C ARG A 147 12.05 -17.65 12.23
N ARG A 148 13.19 -18.12 12.60
CA ARG A 148 13.42 -19.52 12.95
C ARG A 148 14.43 -19.66 14.08
N SER A 149 14.55 -20.85 14.67
CA SER A 149 15.56 -21.19 15.68
C SER A 149 15.93 -22.67 15.61
N SER A 150 17.20 -22.95 15.75
CA SER A 150 17.74 -24.29 15.92
C SER A 150 17.72 -24.78 17.39
N PHE A 151 17.21 -23.97 18.33
CA PHE A 151 17.07 -24.35 19.72
C PHE A 151 16.18 -25.58 19.90
N ARG A 152 16.68 -26.55 20.69
CA ARG A 152 15.94 -27.76 21.10
C ARG A 152 15.97 -27.85 22.61
N PRO A 153 14.81 -27.71 23.31
CA PRO A 153 14.74 -27.73 24.76
C PRO A 153 15.43 -28.92 25.40
N GLU A 154 15.35 -30.07 24.76
CA GLU A 154 15.90 -31.34 25.24
C GLU A 154 17.44 -31.31 25.37
N ASN A 155 18.10 -30.50 24.56
CA ASN A 155 19.56 -30.38 24.55
C ASN A 155 20.06 -29.37 25.60
N TYR A 156 19.17 -28.58 26.20
CA TYR A 156 19.51 -27.48 27.09
C TYR A 156 18.60 -27.45 28.34
N PRO A 157 18.58 -28.54 29.15
CA PRO A 157 17.79 -28.56 30.38
C PRO A 157 18.32 -27.51 31.38
N LEU A 158 17.41 -26.90 32.13
CA LEU A 158 17.79 -26.03 33.24
C LEU A 158 18.49 -26.84 34.35
N ASP A 159 19.21 -26.16 35.25
CA ASP A 159 19.94 -26.77 36.38
C ASP A 159 19.05 -27.68 37.27
N ASN A 160 17.76 -27.43 37.30
CA ASN A 160 16.77 -28.24 38.02
C ASN A 160 16.14 -29.37 37.18
N GLY A 161 16.70 -29.66 36.01
CA GLY A 161 16.23 -30.68 35.07
C GLY A 161 14.93 -30.35 34.33
N LYS A 162 14.35 -29.16 34.52
CA LYS A 162 13.17 -28.73 33.75
C LYS A 162 13.59 -28.30 32.37
N LEU A 163 12.76 -28.64 31.39
CA LEU A 163 12.91 -28.16 30.02
C LEU A 163 12.28 -26.78 29.87
N LEU A 164 12.95 -25.91 29.12
CA LEU A 164 12.36 -24.68 28.65
C LEU A 164 11.25 -24.97 27.62
N ARG A 165 10.33 -24.03 27.45
CA ARG A 165 9.41 -24.05 26.30
C ARG A 165 10.22 -23.87 25.00
N PRO A 166 9.71 -24.35 23.87
CA PRO A 166 10.28 -23.97 22.59
C PRO A 166 10.44 -22.45 22.50
N ILE A 167 11.50 -22.01 21.84
CA ILE A 167 11.77 -20.58 21.69
C ILE A 167 10.63 -19.91 20.91
N PRO A 168 10.07 -18.78 21.36
CA PRO A 168 9.00 -18.13 20.64
C PRO A 168 9.52 -17.54 19.32
N LEU A 169 8.81 -17.78 18.22
CA LEU A 169 9.08 -17.21 16.91
C LEU A 169 8.07 -16.09 16.67
N GLU A 170 8.52 -14.85 16.71
CA GLU A 170 7.61 -13.71 16.70
C GLU A 170 8.14 -12.51 15.88
N THR A 171 7.20 -11.84 15.21
CA THR A 171 7.42 -10.54 14.57
C THR A 171 6.64 -9.49 15.35
N PHE A 172 7.29 -8.43 15.80
CA PHE A 172 6.69 -7.35 16.56
C PHE A 172 6.94 -6.02 15.87
N SER A 173 5.91 -5.48 15.25
CA SER A 173 5.97 -4.22 14.51
C SER A 173 5.30 -3.09 15.28
N THR A 174 5.85 -1.88 15.15
CA THR A 174 5.23 -0.66 15.69
C THR A 174 4.91 0.29 14.55
N THR A 175 3.82 1.07 14.64
CA THR A 175 3.54 2.14 13.69
C THR A 175 2.51 3.15 14.18
N ASN A 176 2.41 4.26 13.46
CA ASN A 176 1.27 5.14 13.42
C ASN A 176 0.55 4.95 12.08
N PRO A 177 -0.78 5.18 11.98
CA PRO A 177 -1.51 5.02 10.72
C PRO A 177 -1.23 6.19 9.75
N PHE A 178 0.03 6.38 9.40
CA PHE A 178 0.48 7.43 8.48
C PHE A 178 1.87 7.10 7.95
N GLY A 179 2.07 7.10 6.63
CA GLY A 179 3.34 6.79 5.99
C GLY A 179 3.13 6.15 4.61
N ILE A 180 4.20 5.99 3.87
CA ILE A 180 4.22 5.48 2.49
C ILE A 180 3.60 4.06 2.40
N GLY A 181 3.82 3.23 3.40
CA GLY A 181 3.28 1.86 3.48
C GLY A 181 1.89 1.75 4.13
N HIS A 182 1.19 2.88 4.35
CA HIS A 182 -0.12 2.90 5.02
C HIS A 182 -1.09 1.86 4.44
N THR A 183 -1.22 1.83 3.12
CA THR A 183 -2.23 1.01 2.42
C THR A 183 -2.00 -0.48 2.63
N TRP A 184 -0.78 -0.99 2.43
CA TRP A 184 -0.53 -2.41 2.60
C TRP A 184 -0.60 -2.87 4.06
N VAL A 185 -0.15 -2.01 5.01
CA VAL A 185 -0.26 -2.30 6.45
C VAL A 185 -1.73 -2.32 6.88
N LYS A 186 -2.56 -1.38 6.39
CA LYS A 186 -4.02 -1.36 6.62
C LYS A 186 -4.66 -2.63 6.08
N LYS A 187 -4.38 -3.00 4.82
CA LYS A 187 -4.90 -4.22 4.18
C LYS A 187 -4.51 -5.49 4.93
N ARG A 188 -3.25 -5.57 5.43
CA ARG A 188 -2.77 -6.76 6.14
C ARG A 188 -3.33 -6.91 7.55
N PHE A 189 -3.44 -5.82 8.31
CA PHE A 189 -3.69 -5.89 9.75
C PHE A 189 -5.03 -5.35 10.21
N ILE A 190 -5.58 -4.36 9.52
CA ILE A 190 -6.72 -3.57 10.01
C ILE A 190 -8.03 -3.97 9.32
N GLU A 191 -8.02 -4.13 8.00
CA GLU A 191 -9.22 -4.47 7.22
C GLU A 191 -9.73 -5.89 7.49
N PRO A 192 -8.89 -6.92 7.68
CA PRO A 192 -9.38 -8.29 7.83
C PRO A 192 -10.15 -8.54 9.13
N ALA A 193 -9.89 -7.78 10.19
CA ALA A 193 -10.58 -7.97 11.48
C ALA A 193 -10.49 -6.72 12.37
N PRO A 194 -11.47 -6.50 13.27
CA PRO A 194 -11.39 -5.45 14.27
C PRO A 194 -10.11 -5.54 15.13
N ARG A 195 -9.58 -4.38 15.53
CA ARG A 195 -8.40 -4.29 16.40
C ARG A 195 -8.57 -5.14 17.67
N GLY A 196 -7.52 -5.84 18.07
CA GLY A 196 -7.54 -6.77 19.21
C GLY A 196 -8.08 -8.17 18.88
N THR A 197 -8.61 -8.38 17.67
CA THR A 197 -9.07 -9.69 17.21
C THR A 197 -7.92 -10.47 16.59
N VAL A 198 -7.72 -11.71 17.06
CA VAL A 198 -6.67 -12.60 16.53
C VAL A 198 -7.14 -13.22 15.22
N GLN A 199 -6.45 -12.88 14.15
CA GLN A 199 -6.57 -13.54 12.85
C GLN A 199 -5.79 -14.86 12.88
N ARG A 200 -6.33 -15.91 12.26
CA ARG A 200 -5.73 -17.25 12.22
C ARG A 200 -5.66 -17.73 10.78
N ASP A 201 -4.46 -18.06 10.37
CA ASP A 201 -4.18 -18.71 9.09
C ASP A 201 -3.72 -20.15 9.35
N ARG A 202 -4.42 -21.14 8.79
CA ARG A 202 -4.18 -22.56 9.00
C ARG A 202 -3.58 -23.16 7.76
N GLN A 203 -2.46 -23.81 7.92
CA GLN A 203 -1.73 -24.44 6.83
C GLN A 203 -1.38 -25.88 7.18
N MET A 204 -1.65 -26.80 6.26
CA MET A 204 -1.14 -28.17 6.35
C MET A 204 0.33 -28.18 5.91
N VAL A 205 1.20 -28.60 6.80
CA VAL A 205 2.65 -28.67 6.53
C VAL A 205 3.19 -30.05 6.88
N PHE A 206 4.11 -30.54 6.06
CA PHE A 206 4.85 -31.75 6.40
C PHE A 206 5.82 -31.48 7.55
N ASN A 207 5.64 -32.21 8.66
CA ASN A 207 6.56 -32.15 9.80
C ASN A 207 7.62 -33.25 9.67
N PRO A 208 8.89 -32.91 9.38
CA PRO A 208 9.94 -33.91 9.18
C PRO A 208 10.33 -34.67 10.45
N GLN A 209 9.92 -34.23 11.65
CA GLN A 209 10.18 -34.92 12.91
C GLN A 209 9.16 -36.03 13.17
N THR A 210 7.92 -35.84 12.79
CA THR A 210 6.84 -36.82 12.96
C THR A 210 6.54 -37.60 11.67
N GLU A 211 7.16 -37.19 10.55
CA GLU A 211 6.93 -37.72 9.21
C GLU A 211 5.45 -37.69 8.79
N ARG A 212 4.71 -36.68 9.26
CA ARG A 212 3.28 -36.51 9.00
C ARG A 212 2.96 -35.08 8.59
N GLU A 213 1.83 -34.93 7.91
CA GLU A 213 1.21 -33.64 7.73
C GLU A 213 0.51 -33.18 9.01
N GLU A 214 0.79 -31.97 9.43
CA GLU A 214 0.22 -31.35 10.63
C GLU A 214 -0.35 -29.97 10.30
N GLU A 215 -1.50 -29.64 10.92
CA GLU A 215 -2.08 -28.31 10.80
C GLU A 215 -1.30 -27.34 11.70
N ILE A 216 -0.66 -26.36 11.09
CA ILE A 216 0.00 -25.25 11.79
C ILE A 216 -0.87 -24.00 11.67
N THR A 217 -1.15 -23.37 12.80
CA THR A 217 -1.90 -22.11 12.86
C THR A 217 -0.92 -20.96 13.08
N LEU A 218 -0.81 -20.07 12.08
CA LEU A 218 -0.15 -18.78 12.23
C LEU A 218 -1.17 -17.75 12.74
N THR A 219 -0.72 -16.89 13.66
CA THR A 219 -1.61 -15.92 14.31
C THR A 219 -1.11 -14.50 14.12
N ARG A 220 -2.02 -13.58 13.79
CA ARG A 220 -1.76 -12.16 13.59
C ARG A 220 -2.75 -11.31 14.38
N VAL A 221 -2.30 -10.14 14.86
CA VAL A 221 -3.17 -9.20 15.57
C VAL A 221 -2.67 -7.76 15.43
N ALA A 222 -3.60 -6.81 15.28
CA ALA A 222 -3.35 -5.39 15.47
C ALA A 222 -3.82 -4.96 16.86
N ILE A 223 -2.95 -4.32 17.63
CA ILE A 223 -3.25 -3.81 18.97
C ILE A 223 -3.17 -2.28 18.92
N HIS A 224 -4.28 -1.63 19.26
CA HIS A 224 -4.38 -0.17 19.26
C HIS A 224 -3.88 0.43 20.57
N GLY A 225 -2.94 1.37 20.49
CA GLY A 225 -2.48 2.18 21.62
C GLY A 225 -2.84 3.65 21.51
N SER A 226 -3.34 4.21 22.60
CA SER A 226 -3.67 5.63 22.69
C SER A 226 -2.70 6.38 23.59
N PHE A 227 -2.32 7.62 23.22
CA PHE A 227 -1.53 8.48 24.10
C PHE A 227 -2.19 8.71 25.46
N LYS A 228 -3.51 8.60 25.53
CA LYS A 228 -4.30 8.74 26.77
C LYS A 228 -3.94 7.69 27.82
N GLU A 229 -3.34 6.56 27.41
CA GLU A 229 -2.88 5.50 28.32
C GLU A 229 -1.52 5.82 28.96
N ASN A 230 -0.82 6.86 28.48
CA ASN A 230 0.52 7.21 28.96
C ASN A 230 0.51 8.45 29.86
N PRO A 231 0.51 8.29 31.19
CA PRO A 231 0.47 9.39 32.14
C PRO A 231 1.79 10.19 32.22
N TYR A 232 2.85 9.75 31.53
CA TYR A 232 4.17 10.38 31.55
C TYR A 232 4.40 11.34 30.39
N LEU A 233 3.39 11.55 29.53
CA LEU A 233 3.51 12.49 28.41
C LEU A 233 3.44 13.94 28.92
N ASP A 234 4.36 14.75 28.39
CA ASP A 234 4.36 16.19 28.65
C ASP A 234 3.10 16.83 28.04
N PRO A 235 2.33 17.64 28.81
CA PRO A 235 1.18 18.38 28.30
C PRO A 235 1.51 19.29 27.11
N GLN A 236 2.72 19.88 27.05
CA GLN A 236 3.17 20.68 25.92
C GLN A 236 3.30 19.86 24.64
N TYR A 237 3.80 18.61 24.76
CA TYR A 237 3.85 17.69 23.63
C TYR A 237 2.45 17.36 23.11
N ILE A 238 1.48 17.10 23.99
CA ILE A 238 0.09 16.86 23.61
C ILE A 238 -0.50 18.08 22.90
N ALA A 239 -0.27 19.30 23.43
CA ALA A 239 -0.70 20.55 22.80
C ALA A 239 -0.10 20.70 21.38
N THR A 240 1.18 20.32 21.19
CA THR A 240 1.84 20.33 19.88
C THR A 240 1.16 19.36 18.90
N LEU A 241 0.79 18.17 19.35
CA LEU A 241 0.04 17.22 18.51
C LEU A 241 -1.34 17.77 18.11
N MET A 242 -2.04 18.40 19.06
CA MET A 242 -3.37 18.99 18.80
C MET A 242 -3.30 20.18 17.83
N ALA A 243 -2.17 20.89 17.78
CA ALA A 243 -1.93 22.04 16.91
C ALA A 243 -1.55 21.67 15.46
N ILE A 244 -1.46 20.38 15.12
CA ILE A 244 -1.16 19.91 13.75
C ILE A 244 -2.27 20.43 12.82
N LYS A 245 -1.87 21.21 11.82
CA LYS A 245 -2.81 21.83 10.85
C LYS A 245 -3.34 20.84 9.82
N ASP A 246 -2.51 19.91 9.37
CA ASP A 246 -2.89 18.88 8.42
C ASP A 246 -3.95 17.94 9.04
N PRO A 247 -5.19 17.90 8.51
CA PRO A 247 -6.29 17.15 9.10
C PRO A 247 -6.02 15.64 9.10
N ASN A 248 -5.45 15.09 8.01
CA ASN A 248 -5.17 13.68 7.87
C ASN A 248 -4.08 13.24 8.85
N ARG A 249 -3.00 14.01 8.94
CA ARG A 249 -1.92 13.75 9.90
C ARG A 249 -2.41 13.86 11.35
N ARG A 250 -3.23 14.86 11.65
CA ARG A 250 -3.83 15.00 13.00
C ARG A 250 -4.73 13.81 13.32
N LYS A 251 -5.62 13.42 12.42
CA LYS A 251 -6.51 12.26 12.56
C LYS A 251 -5.72 10.97 12.77
N ALA A 252 -4.63 10.76 12.01
CA ALA A 252 -3.76 9.61 12.17
C ALA A 252 -2.98 9.60 13.48
N TRP A 253 -2.33 10.73 13.84
CA TRP A 253 -1.40 10.76 14.98
C TRP A 253 -2.05 10.99 16.33
N VAL A 254 -3.22 11.67 16.36
CA VAL A 254 -3.96 11.97 17.58
C VAL A 254 -5.11 11.00 17.83
N GLU A 255 -5.82 10.60 16.78
CA GLU A 255 -6.96 9.70 16.89
C GLU A 255 -6.59 8.24 16.57
N GLY A 256 -5.45 8.01 15.93
CA GLY A 256 -5.01 6.68 15.52
C GLY A 256 -5.91 6.07 14.43
N SER A 257 -6.50 6.94 13.60
CA SER A 257 -7.38 6.52 12.52
C SER A 257 -6.59 6.03 11.32
N TRP A 258 -7.01 4.91 10.76
CA TRP A 258 -6.53 4.37 9.48
C TRP A 258 -7.38 4.87 8.29
N ASP A 259 -8.45 5.59 8.55
CA ASP A 259 -9.28 6.21 7.51
C ASP A 259 -8.76 7.62 7.22
N VAL A 260 -7.54 7.65 6.71
CA VAL A 260 -6.81 8.85 6.31
C VAL A 260 -6.03 8.55 5.05
N THR A 261 -5.93 9.50 4.17
CA THR A 261 -4.95 9.51 3.09
C THR A 261 -3.62 10.05 3.64
N SER A 262 -2.53 9.37 3.33
CA SER A 262 -1.26 9.61 4.02
C SER A 262 -0.13 9.89 3.05
N GLY A 263 0.40 11.11 3.09
CA GLY A 263 1.64 11.49 2.38
C GLY A 263 1.51 11.57 0.86
N GLY A 264 0.28 11.51 0.33
CA GLY A 264 0.01 11.52 -1.09
C GLY A 264 0.27 12.88 -1.76
N ARG A 265 0.58 12.84 -3.06
CA ARG A 265 0.70 14.05 -3.89
C ARG A 265 -0.63 14.80 -3.95
N PHE A 266 -1.76 14.09 -3.88
CA PHE A 266 -3.11 14.59 -4.06
C PHE A 266 -3.99 14.49 -2.81
N ASP A 267 -3.50 13.98 -1.69
CA ASP A 267 -4.27 13.67 -0.49
C ASP A 267 -4.99 14.89 0.12
N HIS A 268 -4.41 16.07 0.02
CA HIS A 268 -4.97 17.32 0.53
C HIS A 268 -6.08 17.90 -0.37
N LEU A 269 -6.15 17.46 -1.64
CA LEU A 269 -7.15 17.85 -2.64
C LEU A 269 -8.23 16.78 -2.82
N TRP A 270 -7.96 15.53 -2.43
CA TRP A 270 -8.90 14.44 -2.56
C TRP A 270 -9.97 14.47 -1.47
N ASN A 271 -11.21 14.46 -1.88
CA ASN A 271 -12.36 14.28 -0.99
C ASN A 271 -13.33 13.27 -1.61
N GLU A 272 -13.34 12.05 -1.04
CA GLU A 272 -14.14 10.94 -1.56
C GLU A 272 -15.63 11.29 -1.69
N SER A 273 -16.19 12.03 -0.72
CA SER A 273 -17.61 12.41 -0.74
C SER A 273 -17.99 13.40 -1.87
N LEU A 274 -16.99 14.05 -2.48
CA LEU A 274 -17.19 15.03 -3.56
C LEU A 274 -16.73 14.50 -4.91
N HIS A 275 -15.65 13.73 -4.97
CA HIS A 275 -15.09 13.23 -6.22
C HIS A 275 -15.67 11.88 -6.63
N VAL A 276 -16.12 11.04 -5.68
CA VAL A 276 -16.71 9.74 -5.98
C VAL A 276 -18.22 9.91 -6.16
N ILE A 277 -18.70 9.56 -7.35
CA ILE A 277 -20.10 9.74 -7.73
C ILE A 277 -20.73 8.41 -8.16
N LYS A 278 -22.06 8.33 -8.06
CA LYS A 278 -22.81 7.16 -8.53
C LYS A 278 -22.78 7.08 -10.06
N PRO A 279 -22.68 5.86 -10.62
CA PRO A 279 -22.68 5.70 -12.07
C PRO A 279 -24.01 6.14 -12.68
N PHE A 280 -23.92 6.70 -13.89
CA PHE A 280 -25.05 7.09 -14.72
C PHE A 280 -24.72 6.85 -16.20
N ARG A 281 -25.71 6.77 -17.07
CA ARG A 281 -25.50 6.65 -18.51
C ARG A 281 -24.87 7.94 -19.03
N ILE A 282 -23.73 7.82 -19.70
CA ILE A 282 -23.02 8.96 -20.30
C ILE A 282 -23.84 9.51 -21.48
N PRO A 283 -24.10 10.83 -21.53
CA PRO A 283 -24.74 11.45 -22.66
C PRO A 283 -23.99 11.20 -23.97
N ASP A 284 -24.73 10.96 -25.06
CA ASP A 284 -24.13 10.69 -26.38
C ASP A 284 -23.30 11.86 -26.93
N SER A 285 -23.54 13.08 -26.43
CA SER A 285 -22.75 14.25 -26.77
C SER A 285 -21.37 14.29 -26.15
N TRP A 286 -21.20 13.61 -24.99
CA TRP A 286 -19.91 13.54 -24.29
C TRP A 286 -18.96 12.60 -25.04
N THR A 287 -17.68 12.87 -24.94
CA THR A 287 -16.66 12.01 -25.54
C THR A 287 -16.24 10.94 -24.56
N VAL A 288 -16.24 9.68 -25.00
CA VAL A 288 -15.70 8.57 -24.22
C VAL A 288 -14.47 8.01 -24.91
N ASP A 289 -13.35 7.94 -24.19
CA ASP A 289 -12.09 7.39 -24.67
C ASP A 289 -11.44 6.52 -23.60
N ARG A 290 -10.23 6.03 -23.86
CA ARG A 290 -9.47 5.21 -22.90
C ARG A 290 -8.01 5.61 -22.84
N SER A 291 -7.34 5.31 -21.75
CA SER A 291 -5.88 5.45 -21.63
C SER A 291 -5.23 4.12 -21.23
N HIS A 292 -3.96 3.97 -21.60
CA HIS A 292 -3.22 2.73 -21.37
C HIS A 292 -1.79 3.00 -20.90
N ASP A 293 -1.42 2.40 -19.79
CA ASP A 293 -0.03 2.23 -19.37
C ASP A 293 0.35 0.76 -19.50
N TRP A 294 1.44 0.47 -20.23
CA TRP A 294 1.83 -0.88 -20.54
C TRP A 294 2.68 -1.51 -19.44
N GLY A 295 2.34 -2.75 -19.08
CA GLY A 295 3.14 -3.61 -18.20
C GLY A 295 2.93 -5.08 -18.52
N GLU A 296 3.98 -5.88 -18.39
CA GLU A 296 3.95 -7.34 -18.50
C GLU A 296 4.32 -7.98 -17.17
N SER A 297 5.56 -7.79 -16.71
CA SER A 297 6.02 -8.18 -15.37
C SER A 297 5.57 -7.23 -14.27
N LYS A 298 5.28 -5.99 -14.62
CA LYS A 298 4.56 -5.00 -13.81
C LYS A 298 3.12 -4.90 -14.30
N PRO A 299 2.18 -4.40 -13.47
CA PRO A 299 0.80 -4.25 -13.92
C PRO A 299 0.66 -3.34 -15.13
N PHE A 300 -0.25 -3.69 -16.05
CA PHE A 300 -0.78 -2.72 -16.98
C PHE A 300 -1.96 -1.99 -16.35
N SER A 301 -2.23 -0.76 -16.81
CA SER A 301 -3.43 0.00 -16.47
C SER A 301 -4.22 0.37 -17.73
N ASN A 302 -5.48 -0.05 -17.78
CA ASN A 302 -6.45 0.38 -18.79
C ASN A 302 -7.58 1.13 -18.08
N LEU A 303 -7.79 2.38 -18.46
CA LEU A 303 -8.77 3.28 -17.85
C LEU A 303 -9.69 3.87 -18.92
N TRP A 304 -11.00 3.87 -18.65
CA TRP A 304 -12.01 4.46 -19.55
C TRP A 304 -12.56 5.74 -18.95
N TRP A 305 -12.70 6.74 -19.79
CA TRP A 305 -12.95 8.11 -19.40
C TRP A 305 -14.11 8.71 -20.17
N ALA A 306 -14.96 9.47 -19.49
CA ALA A 306 -15.92 10.36 -20.12
C ALA A 306 -15.46 11.81 -19.94
N GLN A 307 -15.53 12.61 -21.00
CA GLN A 307 -15.31 14.06 -20.94
C GLN A 307 -16.61 14.79 -21.23
N ALA A 308 -17.03 15.58 -20.22
CA ALA A 308 -18.22 16.40 -20.34
C ALA A 308 -18.03 17.54 -21.34
N ASP A 309 -19.09 17.86 -22.08
CA ASP A 309 -19.18 19.00 -23.01
C ASP A 309 -19.96 20.20 -22.46
N GLY A 310 -20.38 20.09 -21.17
CA GLY A 310 -21.22 21.10 -20.51
C GLY A 310 -22.71 20.81 -20.58
N THR A 311 -23.15 19.76 -21.28
CA THR A 311 -24.55 19.30 -21.24
C THR A 311 -24.82 18.50 -19.98
N ALA A 312 -26.07 18.44 -19.53
CA ALA A 312 -26.47 17.73 -18.34
C ALA A 312 -26.60 16.23 -18.60
N ALA A 313 -26.12 15.42 -17.63
CA ALA A 313 -26.42 14.01 -17.49
C ALA A 313 -27.52 13.80 -16.43
N GLU A 314 -28.38 12.82 -16.62
CA GLU A 314 -29.39 12.43 -15.62
C GLU A 314 -28.83 11.38 -14.68
N LEU A 315 -28.86 11.70 -13.39
CA LEU A 315 -28.44 10.77 -12.34
C LEU A 315 -29.55 9.75 -12.03
N PRO A 316 -29.23 8.58 -11.43
CA PRO A 316 -30.22 7.56 -11.09
C PRO A 316 -31.37 8.04 -10.17
N ASP A 317 -31.16 9.12 -9.43
CA ASP A 317 -32.16 9.74 -8.54
C ASP A 317 -32.95 10.86 -9.23
N GLY A 318 -32.81 11.04 -10.54
CA GLY A 318 -33.50 12.05 -11.34
C GLY A 318 -32.89 13.46 -11.28
N ARG A 319 -31.85 13.67 -10.50
CA ARG A 319 -31.12 14.95 -10.48
C ARG A 319 -30.29 15.12 -11.74
N GLN A 320 -30.09 16.37 -12.14
CA GLN A 320 -29.23 16.72 -13.26
C GLN A 320 -27.78 16.95 -12.75
N PHE A 321 -26.82 16.33 -13.44
CA PHE A 321 -25.39 16.51 -13.22
C PHE A 321 -24.82 17.21 -14.46
N CYS A 322 -24.46 18.47 -14.31
CA CYS A 322 -24.00 19.33 -15.42
C CYS A 322 -22.61 19.89 -15.08
N PRO A 323 -21.55 19.09 -15.16
CA PRO A 323 -20.21 19.57 -14.93
C PRO A 323 -19.74 20.45 -16.10
N PRO A 324 -18.81 21.41 -15.87
CA PRO A 324 -18.26 22.25 -16.91
C PRO A 324 -17.65 21.44 -18.05
N ALA A 325 -17.72 21.98 -19.26
CA ALA A 325 -17.05 21.39 -20.42
C ALA A 325 -15.57 21.17 -20.15
N GLY A 326 -15.04 19.99 -20.47
CA GLY A 326 -13.68 19.58 -20.19
C GLY A 326 -13.52 18.85 -18.85
N SER A 327 -14.56 18.73 -18.02
CA SER A 327 -14.52 17.86 -16.84
C SER A 327 -14.35 16.40 -17.24
N ILE A 328 -13.55 15.64 -16.46
CA ILE A 328 -13.20 14.25 -16.77
C ILE A 328 -13.78 13.34 -15.67
N ILE A 329 -14.40 12.26 -16.10
CA ILE A 329 -14.98 11.23 -15.23
C ILE A 329 -14.35 9.89 -15.55
N LEU A 330 -13.75 9.21 -14.56
CA LEU A 330 -13.34 7.82 -14.71
C LEU A 330 -14.58 6.91 -14.64
N ILE A 331 -14.84 6.18 -15.71
CA ILE A 331 -16.02 5.34 -15.88
C ILE A 331 -15.73 3.83 -15.96
N GLY A 332 -14.47 3.45 -15.89
CA GLY A 332 -14.08 2.03 -15.91
C GLY A 332 -12.59 1.86 -15.71
N GLU A 333 -12.21 0.73 -15.16
CA GLU A 333 -10.82 0.33 -14.95
C GLU A 333 -10.62 -1.17 -15.20
N TRP A 334 -9.48 -1.52 -15.77
CA TRP A 334 -8.95 -2.89 -15.80
C TRP A 334 -7.46 -2.85 -15.51
N TYR A 335 -7.11 -3.29 -14.33
CA TYR A 335 -5.76 -3.24 -13.79
C TYR A 335 -5.11 -4.62 -13.79
N GLY A 336 -3.94 -4.74 -14.39
CA GLY A 336 -3.23 -6.00 -14.65
C GLY A 336 -2.45 -6.54 -13.46
N CYS A 337 -3.06 -6.54 -12.26
CA CYS A 337 -2.49 -7.10 -11.04
C CYS A 337 -3.47 -8.11 -10.42
N PRO A 338 -3.02 -9.29 -9.94
CA PRO A 338 -3.86 -10.18 -9.16
C PRO A 338 -4.45 -9.46 -7.93
N PRO A 339 -5.70 -9.77 -7.52
CA PRO A 339 -6.38 -9.05 -6.42
C PRO A 339 -5.62 -9.05 -5.09
N ASP A 340 -4.87 -10.12 -4.81
CA ASP A 340 -4.18 -10.34 -3.54
C ASP A 340 -2.69 -10.01 -3.57
N GLU A 341 -2.18 -9.53 -4.71
CA GLU A 341 -0.79 -9.15 -4.90
C GLU A 341 -0.66 -7.63 -5.09
N LEU A 342 0.55 -7.10 -4.90
CA LEU A 342 0.86 -5.69 -5.08
C LEU A 342 1.93 -5.54 -6.16
N ASN A 343 1.72 -4.60 -7.07
CA ASN A 343 2.68 -4.20 -8.11
C ASN A 343 3.27 -5.37 -8.93
N LYS A 344 2.48 -6.45 -9.11
CA LYS A 344 2.86 -7.64 -9.87
C LYS A 344 2.02 -7.76 -11.13
N GLY A 345 2.67 -7.83 -12.30
CA GLY A 345 2.00 -8.01 -13.57
C GLY A 345 1.47 -9.44 -13.77
N LEU A 346 0.46 -9.56 -14.63
CA LEU A 346 -0.15 -10.83 -15.00
C LEU A 346 0.69 -11.65 -16.00
N ASN A 347 1.80 -11.10 -16.51
CA ASN A 347 2.59 -11.67 -17.61
C ASN A 347 1.74 -11.98 -18.86
N MET A 348 0.74 -11.15 -19.10
CA MET A 348 -0.20 -11.29 -20.21
C MET A 348 0.38 -10.66 -21.48
N SER A 349 0.32 -11.36 -22.60
CA SER A 349 0.79 -10.83 -23.89
C SER A 349 -0.02 -9.60 -24.33
N SER A 350 0.60 -8.70 -25.09
CA SER A 350 -0.07 -7.53 -25.66
C SER A 350 -1.30 -7.88 -26.50
N THR A 351 -1.28 -9.00 -27.21
CA THR A 351 -2.43 -9.50 -27.97
C THR A 351 -3.59 -9.86 -27.05
N ASN A 352 -3.33 -10.52 -25.93
CA ASN A 352 -4.37 -10.92 -24.97
C ASN A 352 -4.93 -9.69 -24.21
N VAL A 353 -4.06 -8.76 -23.83
CA VAL A 353 -4.52 -7.47 -23.27
C VAL A 353 -5.42 -6.74 -24.28
N ALA A 354 -5.06 -6.71 -25.57
CA ALA A 354 -5.89 -6.07 -26.60
C ALA A 354 -7.25 -6.78 -26.80
N LYS A 355 -7.30 -8.12 -26.77
CA LYS A 355 -8.57 -8.86 -26.80
C LYS A 355 -9.48 -8.47 -25.63
N GLY A 356 -8.91 -8.34 -24.44
CA GLY A 356 -9.63 -7.87 -23.24
C GLY A 356 -10.16 -6.44 -23.41
N VAL A 357 -9.32 -5.51 -23.86
CA VAL A 357 -9.73 -4.12 -24.12
C VAL A 357 -10.86 -4.05 -25.15
N ALA A 358 -10.74 -4.79 -26.28
CA ALA A 358 -11.76 -4.82 -27.31
C ALA A 358 -13.10 -5.38 -26.78
N TRP A 359 -13.06 -6.40 -25.96
CA TRP A 359 -14.24 -6.96 -25.31
C TRP A 359 -14.87 -5.95 -24.32
N ILE A 360 -14.05 -5.27 -23.51
CA ILE A 360 -14.53 -4.24 -22.57
C ILE A 360 -15.17 -3.06 -23.33
N ASP A 361 -14.55 -2.58 -24.40
CA ASP A 361 -15.14 -1.51 -25.24
C ASP A 361 -16.55 -1.89 -25.72
N LYS A 362 -16.75 -3.13 -26.21
CA LYS A 362 -18.07 -3.64 -26.60
C LYS A 362 -19.06 -3.68 -25.44
N ARG A 363 -18.61 -4.16 -24.27
CA ARG A 363 -19.45 -4.20 -23.07
C ARG A 363 -19.89 -2.80 -22.61
N LEU A 364 -19.01 -1.82 -22.66
CA LEU A 364 -19.32 -0.43 -22.28
C LEU A 364 -20.38 0.20 -23.21
N VAL A 365 -20.41 -0.16 -24.48
CA VAL A 365 -21.44 0.31 -25.41
C VAL A 365 -22.70 -0.56 -25.40
N GLY A 366 -22.74 -1.61 -24.61
CA GLY A 366 -23.90 -2.48 -24.45
C GLY A 366 -24.01 -3.57 -25.51
N GLU A 367 -22.95 -3.86 -26.26
CA GLU A 367 -22.89 -5.00 -27.17
C GLU A 367 -22.68 -6.30 -26.39
N GLU A 368 -23.44 -7.35 -26.76
CA GLU A 368 -23.20 -8.68 -26.26
C GLU A 368 -21.95 -9.27 -26.93
N ALA A 369 -20.98 -9.69 -26.14
CA ALA A 369 -19.77 -10.33 -26.59
C ALA A 369 -19.30 -11.35 -25.55
N ASP A 370 -18.90 -12.54 -26.02
CA ASP A 370 -18.30 -13.56 -25.17
C ASP A 370 -16.95 -13.06 -24.68
N GLU A 371 -16.68 -13.30 -23.40
CA GLU A 371 -15.41 -12.96 -22.79
C GLU A 371 -14.29 -13.83 -23.37
N PRO A 372 -13.15 -13.25 -23.80
CA PRO A 372 -12.05 -14.04 -24.35
C PRO A 372 -11.47 -15.02 -23.30
N GLU A 373 -11.34 -16.30 -23.69
CA GLU A 373 -10.76 -17.32 -22.79
C GLU A 373 -9.34 -16.98 -22.37
N GLU A 374 -8.58 -16.29 -23.21
CA GLU A 374 -7.18 -15.92 -22.97
C GLU A 374 -6.97 -14.91 -21.85
N ILE A 375 -8.02 -14.24 -21.40
CA ILE A 375 -7.97 -13.32 -20.27
C ILE A 375 -8.57 -13.91 -18.99
N GLN A 376 -8.94 -15.20 -19.01
CA GLN A 376 -9.54 -15.92 -17.88
C GLN A 376 -8.59 -16.96 -17.28
N ILE A 377 -8.72 -17.16 -15.97
CA ILE A 377 -8.22 -18.35 -15.26
C ILE A 377 -9.41 -18.91 -14.48
N ASP A 378 -9.71 -20.22 -14.69
CA ASP A 378 -10.84 -20.91 -14.05
C ASP A 378 -12.19 -20.20 -14.22
N GLY A 379 -12.41 -19.55 -15.39
CA GLY A 379 -13.62 -18.80 -15.70
C GLY A 379 -13.74 -17.43 -15.02
N VAL A 380 -12.64 -16.91 -14.45
CA VAL A 380 -12.60 -15.58 -13.83
C VAL A 380 -11.64 -14.68 -14.61
N THR A 381 -12.08 -13.48 -14.95
CA THR A 381 -11.24 -12.45 -15.59
C THR A 381 -10.01 -12.17 -14.75
N GLN A 382 -8.84 -12.25 -15.38
CA GLN A 382 -7.57 -11.94 -14.71
C GLN A 382 -7.46 -10.44 -14.42
N GLY A 383 -6.85 -10.11 -13.28
CA GLY A 383 -6.66 -8.74 -12.82
C GLY A 383 -7.89 -8.17 -12.12
N GLN A 384 -7.92 -6.85 -11.99
CA GLN A 384 -8.98 -6.10 -11.30
C GLN A 384 -9.80 -5.34 -12.34
N LEU A 385 -10.98 -5.85 -12.67
CA LEU A 385 -11.90 -5.28 -13.66
C LEU A 385 -13.13 -4.68 -12.97
N HIS A 386 -13.39 -3.39 -13.22
CA HIS A 386 -14.56 -2.69 -12.71
C HIS A 386 -15.17 -1.82 -13.84
N ILE A 387 -16.28 -2.27 -14.40
CA ILE A 387 -17.02 -1.61 -15.47
C ILE A 387 -18.52 -1.73 -15.27
N MET A 388 -19.30 -0.89 -15.97
CA MET A 388 -20.75 -0.99 -16.08
C MET A 388 -21.15 -1.14 -17.56
N PRO A 389 -21.77 -2.26 -17.96
CA PRO A 389 -22.20 -2.47 -19.32
C PRO A 389 -23.25 -1.45 -19.80
N GLY A 390 -23.18 -1.05 -21.07
CA GLY A 390 -24.18 -0.16 -21.69
C GLY A 390 -24.15 1.29 -21.18
N ILE A 391 -23.02 1.72 -20.61
CA ILE A 391 -22.90 3.03 -19.98
C ILE A 391 -22.67 4.18 -20.97
N CYS A 392 -22.19 3.90 -22.16
CA CYS A 392 -21.93 4.88 -23.21
C CYS A 392 -22.36 4.36 -24.57
N SER A 393 -22.38 5.24 -25.61
CA SER A 393 -22.74 4.88 -26.97
C SER A 393 -21.54 4.55 -27.87
N GLU A 394 -20.34 5.01 -27.50
CA GLU A 394 -19.12 4.87 -28.30
C GLU A 394 -17.89 4.96 -27.41
N VAL A 395 -16.82 4.26 -27.75
CA VAL A 395 -15.47 4.42 -27.16
C VAL A 395 -14.48 4.69 -28.28
N ILE A 396 -13.80 5.84 -28.23
CA ILE A 396 -12.80 6.22 -29.22
C ILE A 396 -11.37 5.92 -28.72
N PRO A 397 -10.38 5.82 -29.64
CA PRO A 397 -8.99 5.70 -29.28
C PRO A 397 -8.51 6.86 -28.40
N GLY A 398 -7.72 6.55 -27.38
CA GLY A 398 -7.09 7.52 -26.50
C GLY A 398 -5.61 7.26 -26.27
N PRO A 399 -4.96 7.97 -25.34
CA PRO A 399 -3.51 8.00 -25.20
C PRO A 399 -2.97 6.74 -24.52
N ALA A 400 -1.81 6.27 -25.01
CA ALA A 400 -1.05 5.18 -24.42
C ALA A 400 0.43 5.51 -24.28
N ASP A 401 1.12 4.75 -23.43
CA ASP A 401 2.58 4.87 -23.26
C ASP A 401 3.30 4.88 -24.61
N GLY A 402 4.16 5.88 -24.81
CA GLY A 402 4.99 6.01 -26.02
C GLY A 402 5.88 4.79 -26.29
N ALA A 403 6.23 4.02 -25.28
CA ALA A 403 7.05 2.81 -25.43
C ALA A 403 6.38 1.72 -26.29
N ILE A 404 5.04 1.63 -26.29
CA ILE A 404 4.32 0.62 -27.09
C ILE A 404 4.42 0.84 -28.61
N PHE A 405 4.78 2.04 -29.05
CA PHE A 405 4.94 2.38 -30.46
C PHE A 405 6.35 2.13 -31.00
N ASN A 406 7.30 1.82 -30.12
CA ASN A 406 8.69 1.51 -30.52
C ASN A 406 8.74 0.17 -31.25
N THR A 407 9.42 0.14 -32.41
CA THR A 407 9.68 -1.08 -33.17
C THR A 407 11.11 -1.54 -32.95
N GLY A 408 11.28 -2.84 -32.68
CA GLY A 408 12.60 -3.50 -32.79
C GLY A 408 12.93 -3.82 -34.26
N ASP A 409 14.16 -4.26 -34.52
CA ASP A 409 14.58 -4.70 -35.83
C ASP A 409 13.71 -5.89 -36.30
N ASN A 410 12.87 -5.64 -37.33
CA ASN A 410 11.96 -6.62 -37.97
C ASN A 410 10.79 -7.15 -37.12
N GLU A 411 10.43 -6.52 -35.99
CA GLU A 411 9.26 -6.92 -35.19
C GLU A 411 8.15 -5.86 -35.22
N LEU A 412 6.88 -6.34 -35.13
CA LEU A 412 5.76 -5.45 -34.92
C LEU A 412 5.82 -4.81 -33.52
N SER A 413 5.54 -3.51 -33.45
CA SER A 413 5.41 -2.85 -32.15
C SER A 413 4.23 -3.42 -31.34
N ILE A 414 4.23 -3.18 -30.04
CA ILE A 414 3.11 -3.57 -29.17
C ILE A 414 1.81 -2.93 -29.68
N ALA A 415 1.84 -1.64 -30.04
CA ALA A 415 0.69 -0.94 -30.60
C ALA A 415 0.18 -1.61 -31.89
N GLN A 416 1.04 -2.03 -32.80
CA GLN A 416 0.66 -2.75 -34.02
C GLN A 416 0.05 -4.13 -33.74
N LYS A 417 0.57 -4.85 -32.73
CA LYS A 417 -0.01 -6.13 -32.29
C LYS A 417 -1.41 -5.93 -31.69
N MET A 418 -1.63 -4.84 -30.98
CA MET A 418 -2.93 -4.48 -30.42
C MET A 418 -3.90 -4.00 -31.52
N GLU A 419 -3.43 -3.23 -32.50
CA GLU A 419 -4.24 -2.78 -33.65
C GLU A 419 -4.77 -3.97 -34.47
N ALA A 420 -4.00 -5.04 -34.60
CA ALA A 420 -4.45 -6.28 -35.21
C ALA A 420 -5.64 -6.93 -34.47
N GLN A 421 -5.90 -6.54 -33.23
CA GLN A 421 -7.09 -6.92 -32.44
C GLN A 421 -8.14 -5.79 -32.38
N VAL A 422 -8.09 -4.85 -33.32
CA VAL A 422 -9.03 -3.70 -33.43
C VAL A 422 -8.92 -2.70 -32.28
N VAL A 423 -7.79 -2.68 -31.58
CA VAL A 423 -7.51 -1.74 -30.49
C VAL A 423 -6.43 -0.75 -30.91
N THR A 424 -6.84 0.47 -31.26
CA THR A 424 -5.95 1.55 -31.67
C THR A 424 -5.66 2.47 -30.50
N TRP A 425 -4.41 2.92 -30.39
CA TRP A 425 -3.95 3.87 -29.38
C TRP A 425 -3.35 5.12 -30.04
N LEU A 426 -3.34 6.21 -29.29
CA LEU A 426 -2.66 7.46 -29.64
C LEU A 426 -1.42 7.63 -28.75
N PRO A 427 -0.30 8.17 -29.26
CA PRO A 427 0.87 8.40 -28.40
C PRO A 427 0.59 9.45 -27.32
N ALA A 428 0.88 9.12 -26.07
CA ALA A 428 0.79 10.06 -24.96
C ALA A 428 1.85 11.16 -25.03
N ASP A 429 1.56 12.34 -24.48
CA ASP A 429 2.56 13.41 -24.34
C ASP A 429 3.58 13.04 -23.25
N LYS A 430 4.81 12.75 -23.68
CA LYS A 430 5.98 12.46 -22.84
C LYS A 430 7.09 13.50 -22.98
N LYS A 431 6.80 14.70 -23.49
CA LYS A 431 7.79 15.78 -23.55
C LYS A 431 8.36 16.10 -22.16
N PRO A 432 9.58 16.63 -22.08
CA PRO A 432 10.15 17.10 -20.82
C PRO A 432 9.16 18.00 -20.06
N GLY A 433 8.94 17.72 -18.76
CA GLY A 433 7.98 18.45 -17.94
C GLY A 433 6.53 17.93 -17.99
N SER A 434 6.19 16.97 -18.87
CA SER A 434 4.82 16.44 -18.96
C SER A 434 4.32 15.79 -17.65
N ARG A 435 5.21 15.18 -16.86
CA ARG A 435 4.84 14.59 -15.56
C ARG A 435 4.36 15.67 -14.58
N ILE A 436 5.14 16.72 -14.39
CA ILE A 436 4.81 17.83 -13.50
C ILE A 436 3.56 18.58 -14.00
N ASN A 437 3.49 18.83 -15.31
CA ASN A 437 2.34 19.50 -15.90
C ASN A 437 1.05 18.69 -15.74
N GLY A 438 1.11 17.37 -15.98
CA GLY A 438 -0.04 16.48 -15.76
C GLY A 438 -0.46 16.43 -14.28
N ALA A 439 0.50 16.39 -13.34
CA ALA A 439 0.21 16.43 -11.93
C ALA A 439 -0.42 17.75 -11.48
N SER A 440 0.01 18.87 -12.07
CA SER A 440 -0.56 20.19 -11.78
C SER A 440 -1.99 20.31 -12.32
N LEU A 441 -2.21 19.91 -13.57
CA LEU A 441 -3.56 19.94 -14.18
C LEU A 441 -4.55 19.04 -13.43
N PHE A 442 -4.11 17.85 -13.02
CA PHE A 442 -4.95 16.97 -12.23
C PHE A 442 -5.26 17.55 -10.85
N ALA A 443 -4.27 18.18 -10.20
CA ALA A 443 -4.46 18.88 -8.93
C ALA A 443 -5.48 20.02 -9.08
N ASP A 444 -5.38 20.83 -10.13
CA ASP A 444 -6.34 21.91 -10.42
C ASP A 444 -7.78 21.38 -10.60
N MET A 445 -7.94 20.23 -11.25
CA MET A 445 -9.25 19.60 -11.45
C MET A 445 -9.84 19.04 -10.14
N LEU A 446 -9.00 18.52 -9.25
CA LEU A 446 -9.42 18.11 -7.90
C LEU A 446 -9.79 19.31 -7.05
N GLU A 447 -8.96 20.35 -7.04
CA GLU A 447 -9.20 21.59 -6.28
C GLU A 447 -10.50 22.27 -6.71
N ALA A 448 -10.83 22.25 -8.01
CA ALA A 448 -12.06 22.81 -8.53
C ALA A 448 -13.31 22.25 -7.84
N VAL A 449 -13.30 20.98 -7.46
CA VAL A 449 -14.41 20.33 -6.75
C VAL A 449 -14.44 20.74 -5.27
N VAL A 450 -13.28 20.84 -4.60
CA VAL A 450 -13.18 21.05 -3.15
C VAL A 450 -13.28 22.53 -2.79
N GLU A 451 -12.46 23.36 -3.39
CA GLU A 451 -12.26 24.77 -3.01
C GLU A 451 -12.63 25.76 -4.12
N GLY A 452 -12.88 25.27 -5.34
CA GLY A 452 -13.17 26.10 -6.49
C GLY A 452 -14.48 26.90 -6.35
N VAL A 453 -14.58 28.00 -7.11
CA VAL A 453 -15.80 28.79 -7.23
C VAL A 453 -16.94 27.91 -7.77
N LYS A 454 -18.09 27.98 -7.14
CA LYS A 454 -19.28 27.21 -7.52
C LYS A 454 -20.28 28.12 -8.26
N LEU A 455 -20.88 27.55 -9.30
CA LEU A 455 -22.02 28.15 -10.00
C LEU A 455 -23.29 28.07 -9.11
N GLU A 456 -24.35 28.76 -9.48
CA GLU A 456 -25.68 28.68 -8.81
C GLU A 456 -26.21 27.24 -8.75
N SER A 457 -25.82 26.39 -9.70
CA SER A 457 -26.13 24.96 -9.72
C SER A 457 -25.40 24.13 -8.66
N GLY A 458 -24.43 24.72 -7.95
CA GLY A 458 -23.53 24.00 -7.05
C GLY A 458 -22.35 23.29 -7.74
N MET A 459 -22.30 23.28 -9.07
CA MET A 459 -21.18 22.72 -9.84
C MET A 459 -19.99 23.69 -9.84
N PRO A 460 -18.74 23.18 -9.94
CA PRO A 460 -17.57 24.03 -10.11
C PRO A 460 -17.64 24.87 -11.39
N GLU A 461 -17.02 26.05 -11.39
CA GLU A 461 -16.93 26.89 -12.58
C GLU A 461 -15.89 26.35 -13.57
N LYS A 462 -14.82 25.72 -13.09
CA LYS A 462 -13.73 25.17 -13.89
C LYS A 462 -13.92 23.66 -14.12
N PRO A 463 -13.29 23.10 -15.19
CA PRO A 463 -13.26 21.67 -15.40
C PRO A 463 -12.78 20.92 -14.16
N ALA A 464 -13.44 19.82 -13.85
CA ALA A 464 -13.27 19.09 -12.61
C ALA A 464 -13.08 17.59 -12.86
N PHE A 465 -12.60 16.87 -11.85
CA PHE A 465 -12.40 15.44 -11.90
C PHE A 465 -13.41 14.71 -11.04
N TYR A 466 -13.97 13.62 -11.58
CA TYR A 466 -14.86 12.70 -10.86
C TYR A 466 -14.52 11.24 -11.19
N VAL A 467 -14.98 10.32 -10.35
CA VAL A 467 -14.81 8.88 -10.55
C VAL A 467 -16.07 8.13 -10.12
N PHE A 468 -16.44 7.10 -10.85
CA PHE A 468 -17.54 6.25 -10.44
C PHE A 468 -17.16 5.34 -9.26
N ASP A 469 -18.08 5.14 -8.33
CA ASP A 469 -17.87 4.48 -7.04
C ASP A 469 -17.44 3.01 -7.12
N TYR A 470 -17.60 2.38 -8.27
CA TYR A 470 -17.12 1.03 -8.51
C TYR A 470 -15.66 0.95 -8.98
N CYS A 471 -15.03 2.03 -9.41
CA CYS A 471 -13.60 2.07 -9.77
C CYS A 471 -12.72 2.04 -8.50
N ARG A 472 -12.89 1.01 -7.69
CA ARG A 472 -12.33 0.92 -6.33
C ARG A 472 -10.81 0.79 -6.32
N GLY A 473 -10.24 0.15 -7.32
CA GLY A 473 -8.80 0.01 -7.45
C GLY A 473 -8.14 1.38 -7.61
N TRP A 474 -8.59 2.17 -8.57
CA TRP A 474 -8.11 3.53 -8.80
C TRP A 474 -8.33 4.43 -7.57
N ILE A 475 -9.54 4.39 -6.96
CA ILE A 475 -9.88 5.16 -5.75
C ILE A 475 -8.95 4.84 -4.59
N SER A 476 -8.49 3.59 -4.47
CA SER A 476 -7.58 3.18 -3.40
C SER A 476 -6.11 3.54 -3.67
N ARG A 477 -5.67 3.61 -4.94
CA ARG A 477 -4.27 3.83 -5.32
C ARG A 477 -3.90 5.29 -5.52
N ILE A 478 -4.71 6.05 -6.28
CA ILE A 478 -4.32 7.42 -6.69
C ILE A 478 -4.20 8.42 -5.52
N PRO A 479 -5.15 8.49 -4.57
CA PRO A 479 -5.06 9.48 -3.49
C PRO A 479 -3.86 9.28 -2.56
N VAL A 480 -3.31 8.07 -2.51
CA VAL A 480 -2.19 7.72 -1.61
C VAL A 480 -0.81 7.78 -2.27
N LEU A 481 -0.75 8.13 -3.57
CA LEU A 481 0.50 8.25 -4.31
C LEU A 481 1.43 9.27 -3.67
N VAL A 482 2.63 8.83 -3.34
CA VAL A 482 3.63 9.63 -2.61
C VAL A 482 4.32 10.59 -3.58
N ARG A 483 4.74 11.75 -3.05
CA ARG A 483 5.56 12.71 -3.79
C ARG A 483 6.96 12.16 -4.01
N ASP A 484 7.56 12.45 -5.15
CA ASP A 484 8.96 12.17 -5.37
C ASP A 484 9.85 12.99 -4.41
N ASP A 485 10.79 12.33 -3.75
CA ASP A 485 11.67 12.98 -2.74
C ASP A 485 12.56 14.06 -3.35
N LYS A 486 12.95 13.92 -4.63
CA LYS A 486 13.82 14.86 -5.33
C LYS A 486 13.04 15.96 -6.02
N ASN A 487 11.80 15.65 -6.41
CA ASN A 487 10.92 16.57 -7.12
C ASN A 487 9.49 16.48 -6.53
N PRO A 488 9.20 17.22 -5.45
CA PRO A 488 7.93 17.14 -4.73
C PRO A 488 6.67 17.51 -5.56
N ASP A 489 6.88 18.08 -6.75
CA ASP A 489 5.79 18.40 -7.69
C ASP A 489 5.39 17.22 -8.57
N ASP A 490 6.16 16.13 -8.55
CA ASP A 490 5.88 14.86 -9.21
C ASP A 490 5.46 13.77 -8.22
N VAL A 491 5.02 12.65 -8.75
CA VAL A 491 4.73 11.40 -8.04
C VAL A 491 5.98 10.51 -8.08
N ASP A 492 6.30 9.85 -6.98
CA ASP A 492 7.39 8.88 -6.91
C ASP A 492 7.12 7.69 -7.85
N THR A 493 8.05 7.41 -8.75
CA THR A 493 7.96 6.34 -9.75
C THR A 493 8.37 4.97 -9.23
N GLN A 494 8.86 4.87 -7.99
CA GLN A 494 9.24 3.60 -7.37
C GLN A 494 8.05 2.87 -6.73
N GLN A 495 6.88 3.52 -6.67
CA GLN A 495 5.65 2.94 -6.16
C GLN A 495 4.77 2.37 -7.29
N GLU A 496 3.60 1.85 -6.93
CA GLU A 496 2.57 1.35 -7.86
C GLU A 496 1.85 2.54 -8.54
N ASP A 497 2.50 3.15 -9.54
CA ASP A 497 2.05 4.40 -10.20
C ASP A 497 1.41 4.19 -11.59
N HIS A 498 1.13 2.95 -11.99
CA HIS A 498 0.60 2.64 -13.34
C HIS A 498 -0.74 3.30 -13.64
N ASP A 499 -1.66 3.34 -12.67
CA ASP A 499 -2.94 4.07 -12.82
C ASP A 499 -2.71 5.58 -12.91
N TRP A 500 -1.69 6.09 -12.24
CA TRP A 500 -1.30 7.48 -12.34
C TRP A 500 -0.79 7.82 -13.74
N ASP A 501 0.08 6.98 -14.30
CA ASP A 501 0.59 7.22 -15.64
C ASP A 501 -0.55 7.18 -16.68
N GLY A 502 -1.48 6.22 -16.60
CA GLY A 502 -2.70 6.21 -17.41
C GLY A 502 -3.56 7.44 -17.20
N THR A 503 -3.78 7.89 -15.96
CA THR A 503 -4.53 9.11 -15.63
C THR A 503 -3.85 10.35 -16.20
N ARG A 504 -2.54 10.47 -16.01
CA ARG A 504 -1.74 11.59 -16.50
C ARG A 504 -1.77 11.70 -18.03
N TYR A 505 -1.64 10.57 -18.73
CA TYR A 505 -1.77 10.56 -20.19
C TYR A 505 -3.10 11.13 -20.63
N ARG A 506 -4.19 10.75 -19.95
CA ARG A 506 -5.52 11.23 -20.27
C ARG A 506 -5.73 12.71 -19.94
N VAL A 507 -5.26 13.19 -18.79
CA VAL A 507 -5.38 14.59 -18.38
C VAL A 507 -4.66 15.54 -19.36
N LEU A 508 -3.53 15.10 -19.91
CA LEU A 508 -2.77 15.85 -20.90
C LEU A 508 -3.36 15.74 -22.33
N HIS A 509 -4.30 14.81 -22.54
CA HIS A 509 -4.91 14.57 -23.84
C HIS A 509 -6.20 15.37 -24.02
N SER A 510 -6.37 16.00 -25.17
CA SER A 510 -7.63 16.65 -25.58
C SER A 510 -8.26 15.84 -26.72
N PRO A 511 -9.25 14.98 -26.41
CA PRO A 511 -9.91 14.18 -27.46
C PRO A 511 -10.64 15.10 -28.46
N GLN A 512 -10.44 14.82 -29.74
CA GLN A 512 -11.19 15.47 -30.78
C GLN A 512 -12.20 14.48 -31.36
N LYS A 513 -13.50 14.76 -31.24
CA LYS A 513 -14.50 14.08 -32.09
C LYS A 513 -14.19 14.45 -33.54
N ILE A 514 -13.81 13.47 -34.34
CA ILE A 514 -13.66 13.67 -35.79
C ILE A 514 -15.07 13.78 -36.39
N THR A 515 -15.58 14.99 -36.50
CA THR A 515 -16.79 15.31 -37.27
C THR A 515 -16.41 15.40 -38.74
N GLY A 516 -16.16 14.27 -39.39
CA GLY A 516 -15.84 14.24 -40.81
C GLY A 516 -16.05 12.85 -41.41
N MET A 517 -16.68 12.78 -42.60
CA MET A 517 -16.80 11.58 -43.40
C MET A 517 -15.41 10.99 -43.66
N LEU A 518 -15.11 9.82 -43.11
CA LEU A 518 -13.98 9.01 -43.54
C LEU A 518 -14.27 8.46 -44.93
N VAL A 519 -13.68 9.08 -45.96
CA VAL A 519 -13.61 8.50 -47.30
C VAL A 519 -12.57 7.39 -47.24
N ARG A 520 -13.00 6.12 -47.30
CA ARG A 520 -12.09 5.00 -47.55
C ARG A 520 -11.39 5.23 -48.88
N SER A 521 -10.09 5.51 -48.87
CA SER A 521 -9.26 5.35 -50.06
C SER A 521 -9.18 3.87 -50.41
N ARG A 522 -9.51 3.53 -51.67
CA ARG A 522 -9.43 2.19 -52.25
C ARG A 522 -7.98 1.72 -52.37
#